data_9f719b5e2c25ca4515599b37fece913a
#
_entry.id   9f719b5e2c25ca4515599b37fece913a
#
_cell.length_a   1.000
_cell.length_b   1.000
_cell.length_c   1.000
_cell.angle_alpha   90.00
_cell.angle_beta   90.00
_cell.angle_gamma   90.00
#
_symmetry.space_group_name_H-M   'P 1'
#
loop_
_entity.id
_entity.type
_entity.pdbx_description
1 polymer ?
#
loop_
_entity_poly.entity_id
_entity_poly.type
_entity_poly.pdbx_seq_one_letter_code
_entity_poly.pdbx_strand_id
1 'polypeptide(L)'
;VHIQAFKIAELLSIPVMVCMDGFVLTHAVDRVDIPQQEEVDRFLPPYCPRQILDPARPVSIGAMVGPEAFTEVRYLAHAKMVSALGCIEAVQDEFKAVFGRDSGGLLHAYRCEDADIRIIAMGSSVGTIQEAVDEMREEGIKVGVISLRSYRPFPSRALRAALQGAKTAIVFERAISVGAGGPVMGDVVMALRGSSVELKNVIGGLGGRAVTKKSIKGIVQAAIADKLEDLTFMDLDADLVRRQLERERSEHRCGPVAESIMHDVAVRNRARS
;
A
#
# COMPACT_ATOMS: atom_id res chain seq x y z
N VAL A 1 -12.17 9.82 -0.43
CA VAL A 1 -12.17 8.36 -0.75
C VAL A 1 -13.43 7.67 -0.20
N HIS A 2 -13.89 7.95 1.05
CA HIS A 2 -15.09 7.30 1.61
C HIS A 2 -16.34 7.50 0.74
N ILE A 3 -16.62 8.73 0.29
CA ILE A 3 -17.76 9.02 -0.60
C ILE A 3 -17.67 8.21 -1.89
N GLN A 4 -16.47 8.12 -2.50
CA GLN A 4 -16.26 7.29 -3.69
C GLN A 4 -16.47 5.80 -3.41
N ALA A 5 -16.09 5.32 -2.22
CA ALA A 5 -16.25 3.93 -1.83
C ALA A 5 -17.72 3.49 -1.81
N PHE A 6 -18.64 4.34 -1.33
CA PHE A 6 -20.07 4.08 -1.40
C PHE A 6 -20.52 3.91 -2.86
N LYS A 7 -20.17 4.85 -3.74
CA LYS A 7 -20.53 4.78 -5.15
C LYS A 7 -20.00 3.51 -5.83
N ILE A 8 -18.74 3.18 -5.61
CA ILE A 8 -18.11 1.97 -6.18
C ILE A 8 -18.80 0.71 -5.66
N ALA A 9 -19.08 0.63 -4.35
CA ALA A 9 -19.74 -0.52 -3.75
C ALA A 9 -21.15 -0.74 -4.32
N GLU A 10 -21.91 0.33 -4.47
CA GLU A 10 -23.28 0.30 -4.98
C GLU A 10 -23.33 -0.05 -6.48
N LEU A 11 -22.47 0.58 -7.30
CA LEU A 11 -22.39 0.29 -8.75
C LEU A 11 -22.01 -1.16 -9.02
N LEU A 12 -21.09 -1.71 -8.23
CA LEU A 12 -20.59 -3.06 -8.44
C LEU A 12 -21.31 -4.12 -7.62
N SER A 13 -22.10 -3.75 -6.62
CA SER A 13 -22.68 -4.65 -5.62
C SER A 13 -21.62 -5.59 -5.02
N ILE A 14 -20.48 -5.03 -4.61
CA ILE A 14 -19.40 -5.70 -3.88
C ILE A 14 -18.96 -4.82 -2.72
N PRO A 15 -18.52 -5.42 -1.60
CA PRO A 15 -18.00 -4.64 -0.48
C PRO A 15 -16.72 -3.90 -0.86
N VAL A 16 -16.58 -2.67 -0.38
CA VAL A 16 -15.36 -1.86 -0.53
C VAL A 16 -14.79 -1.57 0.84
N MET A 17 -13.50 -1.80 1.01
CA MET A 17 -12.77 -1.51 2.24
C MET A 17 -11.90 -0.28 2.03
N VAL A 18 -12.15 0.78 2.78
CA VAL A 18 -11.26 1.95 2.86
C VAL A 18 -10.31 1.74 4.02
N CYS A 19 -9.01 1.60 3.70
CA CYS A 19 -7.97 1.37 4.69
C CYS A 19 -7.22 2.67 4.99
N MET A 20 -6.90 2.88 6.26
CA MET A 20 -6.06 3.98 6.74
C MET A 20 -5.11 3.46 7.80
N ASP A 21 -3.96 4.14 7.96
CA ASP A 21 -3.03 3.81 9.02
C ASP A 21 -3.64 4.12 10.39
N GLY A 22 -3.51 3.19 11.32
CA GLY A 22 -3.94 3.37 12.70
C GLY A 22 -2.95 4.22 13.51
N PHE A 23 -3.31 4.49 14.75
CA PHE A 23 -2.58 5.22 15.77
C PHE A 23 -2.26 6.67 15.36
N VAL A 24 -1.25 6.95 14.55
CA VAL A 24 -0.86 8.32 14.21
C VAL A 24 -2.01 9.06 13.52
N LEU A 25 -2.58 8.51 12.45
CA LEU A 25 -3.68 9.16 11.72
C LEU A 25 -4.99 9.17 12.48
N THR A 26 -5.24 8.18 13.33
CA THR A 26 -6.50 8.08 14.09
C THR A 26 -6.50 8.82 15.42
N HIS A 27 -5.36 9.30 15.90
CA HIS A 27 -5.22 10.07 17.13
C HIS A 27 -4.79 11.54 16.88
N ALA A 28 -4.39 11.86 15.66
CA ALA A 28 -4.09 13.24 15.30
C ALA A 28 -5.38 14.04 15.06
N VAL A 29 -5.32 15.32 15.39
CA VAL A 29 -6.37 16.29 15.03
C VAL A 29 -5.85 17.05 13.82
N ASP A 30 -6.66 17.12 12.76
CA ASP A 30 -6.32 17.82 11.54
C ASP A 30 -7.52 18.61 11.01
N ARG A 31 -7.24 19.59 10.18
CA ARG A 31 -8.28 20.37 9.50
C ARG A 31 -8.88 19.56 8.36
N VAL A 32 -10.19 19.36 8.39
CA VAL A 32 -10.93 18.66 7.34
C VAL A 32 -11.89 19.65 6.66
N ASP A 33 -11.83 19.70 5.35
CA ASP A 33 -12.80 20.40 4.51
C ASP A 33 -13.87 19.40 4.05
N ILE A 34 -15.06 19.53 4.65
CA ILE A 34 -16.18 18.62 4.41
C ILE A 34 -17.00 19.18 3.22
N PRO A 35 -17.28 18.36 2.18
CA PRO A 35 -18.16 18.78 1.07
C PRO A 35 -19.57 19.12 1.56
N GLN A 36 -20.26 19.97 0.80
CA GLN A 36 -21.65 20.27 1.06
C GLN A 36 -22.55 19.07 0.74
N GLN A 37 -23.65 18.92 1.49
CA GLN A 37 -24.54 17.78 1.34
C GLN A 37 -25.10 17.66 -0.09
N GLU A 38 -25.46 18.80 -0.70
CA GLU A 38 -26.01 18.87 -2.06
C GLU A 38 -25.03 18.38 -3.12
N GLU A 39 -23.71 18.55 -2.89
CA GLU A 39 -22.69 18.01 -3.79
C GLU A 39 -22.58 16.52 -3.64
N VAL A 40 -22.67 16.02 -2.39
CA VAL A 40 -22.67 14.58 -2.12
C VAL A 40 -23.89 13.91 -2.70
N ASP A 41 -25.09 14.49 -2.58
CA ASP A 41 -26.33 13.96 -3.12
C ASP A 41 -26.33 13.90 -4.66
N ARG A 42 -25.69 14.87 -5.30
CA ARG A 42 -25.48 14.81 -6.77
C ARG A 42 -24.54 13.70 -7.18
N PHE A 43 -23.51 13.46 -6.39
CA PHE A 43 -22.52 12.42 -6.68
C PHE A 43 -23.02 11.02 -6.32
N LEU A 44 -23.81 10.88 -5.26
CA LEU A 44 -24.38 9.63 -4.76
C LEU A 44 -25.91 9.65 -4.99
N PRO A 45 -26.41 9.24 -6.15
CA PRO A 45 -27.85 9.12 -6.35
C PRO A 45 -28.44 8.05 -5.43
N PRO A 46 -29.78 8.04 -5.20
CA PRO A 46 -30.43 7.03 -4.39
C PRO A 46 -30.05 5.61 -4.82
N TYR A 47 -29.67 4.78 -3.87
CA TYR A 47 -29.24 3.40 -4.13
C TYR A 47 -30.40 2.55 -4.64
N CYS A 48 -30.18 1.88 -5.77
CA CYS A 48 -31.08 0.91 -6.35
C CYS A 48 -30.44 -0.48 -6.33
N PRO A 49 -30.75 -1.34 -5.34
CA PRO A 49 -30.10 -2.65 -5.20
C PRO A 49 -30.45 -3.58 -6.36
N ARG A 50 -29.47 -4.35 -6.82
CA ARG A 50 -29.65 -5.34 -7.89
C ARG A 50 -30.52 -6.52 -7.46
N GLN A 51 -30.50 -6.85 -6.18
CA GLN A 51 -31.25 -7.95 -5.59
C GLN A 51 -31.98 -7.42 -4.35
N ILE A 52 -33.25 -7.71 -4.28
CA ILE A 52 -34.12 -7.39 -3.14
C ILE A 52 -34.85 -8.64 -2.69
N LEU A 53 -35.14 -8.70 -1.39
CA LEU A 53 -36.04 -9.69 -0.84
C LEU A 53 -37.46 -9.17 -1.02
N ASP A 54 -38.14 -9.67 -2.04
CA ASP A 54 -39.54 -9.32 -2.36
C ASP A 54 -40.46 -10.50 -2.02
N PRO A 55 -41.39 -10.35 -1.09
CA PRO A 55 -42.36 -11.41 -0.76
C PRO A 55 -43.20 -11.88 -1.96
N ALA A 56 -43.44 -11.00 -2.94
CA ALA A 56 -44.19 -11.35 -4.14
C ALA A 56 -43.37 -12.17 -5.15
N ARG A 57 -42.03 -12.12 -5.02
CA ARG A 57 -41.06 -12.87 -5.83
C ARG A 57 -39.99 -13.46 -4.96
N PRO A 58 -40.29 -14.47 -4.15
CA PRO A 58 -39.37 -15.00 -3.16
C PRO A 58 -38.15 -15.61 -3.81
N VAL A 59 -36.94 -15.21 -3.32
CA VAL A 59 -35.66 -15.72 -3.77
C VAL A 59 -34.78 -16.03 -2.55
N SER A 60 -33.87 -16.98 -2.71
CA SER A 60 -32.79 -17.19 -1.77
C SER A 60 -31.58 -16.37 -2.21
N ILE A 61 -31.04 -15.57 -1.30
CA ILE A 61 -29.78 -14.82 -1.49
C ILE A 61 -28.72 -15.47 -0.62
N GLY A 62 -27.53 -15.75 -1.17
CA GLY A 62 -26.44 -16.40 -0.44
C GLY A 62 -26.55 -17.93 -0.43
N ALA A 63 -26.94 -18.55 -1.54
CA ALA A 63 -27.01 -20.00 -1.66
C ALA A 63 -25.63 -20.65 -1.39
N MET A 64 -25.64 -21.80 -0.70
CA MET A 64 -24.48 -22.68 -0.56
C MET A 64 -24.22 -23.36 -1.90
N VAL A 65 -22.99 -23.27 -2.38
CA VAL A 65 -22.58 -23.83 -3.68
C VAL A 65 -21.62 -24.98 -3.44
N GLY A 66 -21.92 -26.14 -4.00
CA GLY A 66 -21.09 -27.33 -3.95
C GLY A 66 -19.99 -27.34 -5.03
N PRO A 67 -19.18 -28.44 -5.09
CA PRO A 67 -18.06 -28.54 -6.02
C PRO A 67 -18.45 -28.47 -7.49
N GLU A 68 -19.70 -28.76 -7.82
CA GLU A 68 -20.25 -28.74 -9.17
C GLU A 68 -20.30 -27.36 -9.83
N ALA A 69 -20.32 -26.26 -9.04
CA ALA A 69 -20.40 -24.88 -9.55
C ALA A 69 -19.56 -23.87 -8.77
N PHE A 70 -18.78 -24.31 -7.78
CA PHE A 70 -18.01 -23.38 -6.95
C PHE A 70 -16.92 -22.63 -7.72
N THR A 71 -16.29 -23.28 -8.69
CA THR A 71 -15.27 -22.67 -9.57
C THR A 71 -15.86 -21.54 -10.39
N GLU A 72 -17.04 -21.74 -10.99
CA GLU A 72 -17.73 -20.74 -11.80
C GLU A 72 -18.16 -19.53 -10.97
N VAL A 73 -18.69 -19.76 -9.78
CA VAL A 73 -19.05 -18.70 -8.83
C VAL A 73 -17.82 -17.88 -8.43
N ARG A 74 -16.69 -18.54 -8.13
CA ARG A 74 -15.43 -17.84 -7.79
C ARG A 74 -14.85 -17.08 -8.98
N TYR A 75 -14.94 -17.65 -10.19
CA TYR A 75 -14.51 -16.97 -11.41
C TYR A 75 -15.34 -15.70 -11.66
N LEU A 76 -16.66 -15.76 -11.53
CA LEU A 76 -17.55 -14.60 -11.71
C LEU A 76 -17.23 -13.51 -10.69
N ALA A 77 -16.98 -13.86 -9.44
CA ALA A 77 -16.54 -12.91 -8.40
C ALA A 77 -15.20 -12.27 -8.77
N HIS A 78 -14.23 -13.06 -9.26
CA HIS A 78 -12.95 -12.57 -9.74
C HIS A 78 -13.11 -11.62 -10.94
N ALA A 79 -13.86 -12.01 -11.95
CA ALA A 79 -14.11 -11.20 -13.14
C ALA A 79 -14.74 -9.85 -12.78
N LYS A 80 -15.70 -9.87 -11.86
CA LYS A 80 -16.34 -8.66 -11.34
C LYS A 80 -15.34 -7.77 -10.57
N MET A 81 -14.48 -8.36 -9.75
CA MET A 81 -13.42 -7.62 -9.05
C MET A 81 -12.46 -6.97 -10.05
N VAL A 82 -12.04 -7.67 -11.11
CA VAL A 82 -11.18 -7.10 -12.16
C VAL A 82 -11.86 -5.96 -12.90
N SER A 83 -13.15 -6.06 -13.18
CA SER A 83 -13.92 -4.99 -13.83
C SER A 83 -14.00 -3.71 -12.99
N ALA A 84 -13.80 -3.82 -11.68
CA ALA A 84 -13.77 -2.66 -10.79
C ALA A 84 -12.66 -1.65 -11.10
N LEU A 85 -11.57 -2.06 -11.77
CA LEU A 85 -10.47 -1.14 -12.13
C LEU A 85 -10.99 0.05 -12.95
N GLY A 86 -11.73 -0.19 -14.02
CA GLY A 86 -12.30 0.90 -14.82
C GLY A 86 -13.39 1.69 -14.09
N CYS A 87 -14.15 1.05 -13.19
CA CYS A 87 -15.13 1.73 -12.36
C CYS A 87 -14.45 2.72 -11.38
N ILE A 88 -13.34 2.32 -10.76
CA ILE A 88 -12.57 3.15 -9.83
C ILE A 88 -12.03 4.40 -10.53
N GLU A 89 -11.49 4.26 -11.75
CA GLU A 89 -11.02 5.39 -12.55
C GLU A 89 -12.16 6.34 -12.93
N ALA A 90 -13.27 5.82 -13.45
CA ALA A 90 -14.43 6.62 -13.82
C ALA A 90 -15.03 7.38 -12.61
N VAL A 91 -15.12 6.73 -11.44
CA VAL A 91 -15.61 7.37 -10.20
C VAL A 91 -14.64 8.44 -9.70
N GLN A 92 -13.33 8.27 -9.86
CA GLN A 92 -12.34 9.31 -9.56
C GLN A 92 -12.54 10.54 -10.44
N ASP A 93 -12.69 10.34 -11.76
CA ASP A 93 -12.87 11.44 -12.71
C ASP A 93 -14.16 12.23 -12.42
N GLU A 94 -15.25 11.53 -12.14
CA GLU A 94 -16.51 12.14 -11.73
C GLU A 94 -16.38 12.89 -10.39
N PHE A 95 -15.68 12.31 -9.41
CA PHE A 95 -15.43 12.94 -8.13
C PHE A 95 -14.62 14.23 -8.29
N LYS A 96 -13.60 14.22 -9.15
CA LYS A 96 -12.82 15.39 -9.48
C LYS A 96 -13.67 16.48 -10.15
N ALA A 97 -14.55 16.08 -11.06
CA ALA A 97 -15.46 17.02 -11.74
C ALA A 97 -16.47 17.68 -10.77
N VAL A 98 -16.99 16.94 -9.80
CA VAL A 98 -18.01 17.44 -8.86
C VAL A 98 -17.37 18.28 -7.73
N PHE A 99 -16.27 17.79 -7.15
CA PHE A 99 -15.69 18.37 -5.92
C PHE A 99 -14.41 19.17 -6.16
N GLY A 100 -13.87 19.19 -7.38
CA GLY A 100 -12.58 19.82 -7.68
C GLY A 100 -11.37 19.20 -7.00
N ARG A 101 -11.50 17.98 -6.43
CA ARG A 101 -10.48 17.30 -5.64
C ARG A 101 -9.96 16.05 -6.37
N ASP A 102 -8.64 15.92 -6.47
CA ASP A 102 -8.00 14.75 -7.05
C ASP A 102 -7.64 13.75 -5.94
N SER A 103 -8.56 12.82 -5.65
CA SER A 103 -8.38 11.79 -4.63
C SER A 103 -9.02 10.46 -5.09
N GLY A 104 -8.56 9.35 -4.50
CA GLY A 104 -8.99 8.01 -4.94
C GLY A 104 -8.19 7.52 -6.15
N GLY A 105 -8.84 6.73 -7.02
CA GLY A 105 -8.23 6.15 -8.20
C GLY A 105 -7.35 4.94 -7.93
N LEU A 106 -6.60 4.51 -8.95
CA LEU A 106 -5.77 3.31 -8.88
C LEU A 106 -4.41 3.58 -8.26
N LEU A 107 -3.73 4.62 -8.73
CA LEU A 107 -2.42 5.07 -8.25
C LEU A 107 -2.24 6.56 -8.55
N HIS A 108 -1.22 7.14 -7.94
CA HIS A 108 -0.79 8.51 -8.25
C HIS A 108 0.73 8.55 -8.37
N ALA A 109 1.22 9.00 -9.53
CA ALA A 109 2.64 9.18 -9.78
C ALA A 109 3.04 10.63 -9.46
N TYR A 110 4.10 10.78 -8.66
CA TYR A 110 4.64 12.08 -8.26
C TYR A 110 6.10 12.18 -8.67
N ARG A 111 6.44 13.16 -9.50
CA ARG A 111 7.78 13.40 -10.08
C ARG A 111 8.37 12.15 -10.76
N CYS A 112 7.53 11.38 -11.47
CA CYS A 112 7.96 10.14 -12.11
C CYS A 112 8.35 10.28 -13.59
N GLU A 113 8.10 11.41 -14.21
CA GLU A 113 8.19 11.59 -15.67
C GLU A 113 9.60 11.30 -16.22
N ASP A 114 10.64 11.75 -15.53
CA ASP A 114 12.05 11.56 -15.87
C ASP A 114 12.83 10.78 -14.81
N ALA A 115 12.14 10.13 -13.88
CA ALA A 115 12.75 9.44 -12.76
C ALA A 115 13.36 8.10 -13.18
N ASP A 116 14.65 7.92 -12.92
CA ASP A 116 15.36 6.64 -13.04
C ASP A 116 14.97 5.66 -11.93
N ILE A 117 14.75 6.16 -10.74
CA ILE A 117 14.33 5.40 -9.55
C ILE A 117 12.91 5.80 -9.18
N ARG A 118 12.00 4.84 -9.04
CA ARG A 118 10.63 5.09 -8.60
C ARG A 118 10.32 4.26 -7.36
N ILE A 119 9.90 4.95 -6.30
CA ILE A 119 9.48 4.30 -5.05
C ILE A 119 7.99 3.99 -5.16
N ILE A 120 7.59 2.76 -4.92
CA ILE A 120 6.19 2.34 -4.82
C ILE A 120 5.85 2.23 -3.34
N ALA A 121 4.83 2.94 -2.89
CA ALA A 121 4.42 2.93 -1.49
C ALA A 121 2.90 3.10 -1.32
N MET A 122 2.39 2.76 -0.14
CA MET A 122 0.99 2.96 0.26
C MET A 122 0.89 3.65 1.60
N GLY A 123 -0.26 4.29 1.84
CA GLY A 123 -0.63 4.86 3.14
C GLY A 123 0.14 6.14 3.49
N SER A 124 0.24 6.43 4.78
CA SER A 124 0.77 7.69 5.30
C SER A 124 2.26 7.92 5.02
N SER A 125 3.04 6.87 4.78
CA SER A 125 4.46 6.98 4.44
C SER A 125 4.70 7.73 3.13
N VAL A 126 3.71 7.78 2.23
CA VAL A 126 3.82 8.46 0.93
C VAL A 126 4.14 9.95 1.10
N GLY A 127 3.53 10.63 2.07
CA GLY A 127 3.81 12.05 2.33
C GLY A 127 5.28 12.30 2.69
N THR A 128 5.84 11.51 3.63
CA THR A 128 7.26 11.60 3.99
C THR A 128 8.18 11.28 2.80
N ILE A 129 7.78 10.32 1.95
CA ILE A 129 8.54 9.96 0.75
C ILE A 129 8.49 11.12 -0.26
N GLN A 130 7.35 11.78 -0.46
CA GLN A 130 7.23 12.94 -1.36
C GLN A 130 8.14 14.09 -0.93
N GLU A 131 8.17 14.44 0.36
CA GLU A 131 9.10 15.44 0.88
C GLU A 131 10.57 15.04 0.68
N ALA A 132 10.92 13.76 0.90
CA ALA A 132 12.27 13.27 0.63
C ALA A 132 12.62 13.31 -0.87
N VAL A 133 11.64 13.00 -1.75
CA VAL A 133 11.78 13.12 -3.20
C VAL A 133 12.03 14.57 -3.60
N ASP A 134 11.29 15.53 -3.05
CA ASP A 134 11.50 16.95 -3.36
C ASP A 134 12.91 17.42 -3.01
N GLU A 135 13.39 17.11 -1.81
CA GLU A 135 14.75 17.44 -1.39
C GLU A 135 15.82 16.77 -2.29
N MET A 136 15.64 15.49 -2.65
CA MET A 136 16.57 14.79 -3.55
C MET A 136 16.53 15.34 -4.97
N ARG A 137 15.38 15.81 -5.44
CA ARG A 137 15.25 16.49 -6.73
C ARG A 137 15.99 17.82 -6.77
N GLU A 138 16.00 18.57 -5.68
CA GLU A 138 16.82 19.78 -5.53
C GLU A 138 18.32 19.47 -5.59
N GLU A 139 18.73 18.28 -5.12
CA GLU A 139 20.09 17.74 -5.23
C GLU A 139 20.40 17.15 -6.63
N GLY A 140 19.46 17.21 -7.59
CA GLY A 140 19.63 16.71 -8.97
C GLY A 140 19.40 15.21 -9.13
N ILE A 141 18.89 14.50 -8.11
CA ILE A 141 18.63 13.06 -8.15
C ILE A 141 17.29 12.80 -8.84
N LYS A 142 17.29 11.98 -9.91
CA LYS A 142 16.10 11.61 -10.68
C LYS A 142 15.30 10.49 -10.00
N VAL A 143 14.56 10.85 -8.96
CA VAL A 143 13.70 9.95 -8.17
C VAL A 143 12.25 10.44 -8.17
N GLY A 144 11.30 9.52 -8.13
CA GLY A 144 9.87 9.79 -8.00
C GLY A 144 9.19 8.78 -7.10
N VAL A 145 7.91 9.01 -6.77
CA VAL A 145 7.12 8.07 -5.98
C VAL A 145 5.77 7.77 -6.64
N ILE A 146 5.41 6.50 -6.64
CA ILE A 146 4.10 6.00 -7.06
C ILE A 146 3.33 5.62 -5.80
N SER A 147 2.30 6.40 -5.48
CA SER A 147 1.35 6.07 -4.43
C SER A 147 0.33 5.05 -4.97
N LEU A 148 0.37 3.83 -4.49
CA LEU A 148 -0.61 2.81 -4.80
C LEU A 148 -1.87 3.08 -3.95
N ARG A 149 -2.98 3.46 -4.58
CA ARG A 149 -4.23 3.85 -3.92
C ARG A 149 -5.26 2.72 -3.87
N SER A 150 -5.29 1.87 -4.91
CA SER A 150 -6.11 0.66 -4.95
C SER A 150 -5.22 -0.57 -4.88
N TYR A 151 -5.45 -1.41 -3.87
CA TYR A 151 -4.64 -2.62 -3.64
C TYR A 151 -5.34 -3.88 -4.18
N ARG A 152 -6.66 -3.93 -4.07
CA ARG A 152 -7.50 -4.99 -4.66
C ARG A 152 -8.73 -4.36 -5.32
N PRO A 153 -8.94 -4.61 -6.62
CA PRO A 153 -8.10 -5.36 -7.54
C PRO A 153 -6.74 -4.69 -7.77
N PHE A 154 -5.68 -5.49 -8.01
CA PHE A 154 -4.35 -4.93 -8.20
C PHE A 154 -4.22 -4.23 -9.57
N PRO A 155 -3.77 -2.96 -9.64
CA PRO A 155 -3.78 -2.17 -10.86
C PRO A 155 -2.55 -2.43 -11.75
N SER A 156 -2.32 -3.68 -12.14
CA SER A 156 -1.10 -4.13 -12.83
C SER A 156 -0.80 -3.33 -14.10
N ARG A 157 -1.83 -3.01 -14.91
CA ARG A 157 -1.64 -2.24 -16.16
C ARG A 157 -1.22 -0.81 -15.89
N ALA A 158 -1.88 -0.14 -14.94
CA ALA A 158 -1.55 1.23 -14.55
C ALA A 158 -0.15 1.33 -13.94
N LEU A 159 0.20 0.37 -13.05
CA LEU A 159 1.53 0.32 -12.47
C LEU A 159 2.62 0.08 -13.50
N ARG A 160 2.40 -0.83 -14.45
CA ARG A 160 3.34 -1.06 -15.56
C ARG A 160 3.57 0.19 -16.39
N ALA A 161 2.51 0.92 -16.71
CA ALA A 161 2.60 2.19 -17.43
C ALA A 161 3.36 3.26 -16.61
N ALA A 162 3.07 3.36 -15.31
CA ALA A 162 3.73 4.31 -14.41
C ALA A 162 5.21 3.99 -14.15
N LEU A 163 5.68 2.78 -14.48
CA LEU A 163 7.09 2.36 -14.35
C LEU A 163 7.83 2.34 -15.69
N GLN A 164 7.18 2.71 -16.78
CA GLN A 164 7.83 2.75 -18.09
C GLN A 164 9.00 3.75 -18.07
N GLY A 165 10.18 3.28 -18.48
CA GLY A 165 11.41 4.07 -18.49
C GLY A 165 12.15 4.15 -17.16
N ALA A 166 11.62 3.60 -16.08
CA ALA A 166 12.38 3.46 -14.83
C ALA A 166 13.47 2.39 -14.97
N LYS A 167 14.61 2.61 -14.33
CA LYS A 167 15.69 1.62 -14.19
C LYS A 167 15.41 0.71 -12.99
N THR A 168 15.10 1.32 -11.83
CA THR A 168 14.88 0.64 -10.56
C THR A 168 13.54 1.06 -9.97
N ALA A 169 12.77 0.09 -9.48
CA ALA A 169 11.60 0.31 -8.66
C ALA A 169 11.82 -0.24 -7.24
N ILE A 170 11.68 0.63 -6.24
CA ILE A 170 11.82 0.30 -4.82
C ILE A 170 10.42 0.14 -4.25
N VAL A 171 10.04 -1.07 -3.87
CA VAL A 171 8.77 -1.34 -3.20
C VAL A 171 8.97 -1.16 -1.70
N PHE A 172 8.48 -0.02 -1.19
CA PHE A 172 8.53 0.30 0.24
C PHE A 172 7.26 -0.16 0.95
N GLU A 173 7.41 -0.97 1.98
CA GLU A 173 6.30 -1.57 2.71
C GLU A 173 6.48 -1.47 4.23
N ARG A 174 5.35 -1.26 4.92
CA ARG A 174 5.27 -1.30 6.39
C ARG A 174 4.71 -2.63 6.90
N ALA A 175 4.83 -3.66 6.11
CA ALA A 175 4.37 -5.02 6.39
C ALA A 175 5.40 -6.02 5.90
N ILE A 176 5.38 -7.21 6.49
CA ILE A 176 6.21 -8.32 6.07
C ILE A 176 5.42 -9.63 6.17
N SER A 177 5.52 -10.45 5.15
CA SER A 177 5.18 -11.87 5.19
C SER A 177 6.44 -12.63 5.58
N VAL A 178 6.54 -13.04 6.84
CA VAL A 178 7.74 -13.70 7.39
C VAL A 178 8.09 -14.93 6.55
N GLY A 179 9.34 -14.96 6.07
CA GLY A 179 9.84 -16.02 5.18
C GLY A 179 9.65 -15.76 3.69
N ALA A 180 8.96 -14.65 3.30
CA ALA A 180 8.71 -14.33 1.89
C ALA A 180 9.06 -12.88 1.49
N GLY A 181 9.12 -11.94 2.44
CA GLY A 181 9.32 -10.53 2.14
C GLY A 181 8.02 -9.70 2.21
N GLY A 182 7.97 -8.59 1.51
CA GLY A 182 6.80 -7.71 1.50
C GLY A 182 5.63 -8.26 0.67
N PRO A 183 4.39 -8.18 1.17
CA PRO A 183 3.22 -8.69 0.43
C PRO A 183 2.94 -7.93 -0.87
N VAL A 184 3.19 -6.63 -0.94
CA VAL A 184 3.01 -5.82 -2.17
C VAL A 184 4.06 -6.17 -3.21
N MET A 185 5.28 -6.51 -2.77
CA MET A 185 6.36 -6.93 -3.68
C MET A 185 5.94 -8.11 -4.57
N GLY A 186 5.25 -9.11 -4.01
CA GLY A 186 4.73 -10.24 -4.77
C GLY A 186 3.80 -9.82 -5.91
N ASP A 187 2.88 -8.89 -5.64
CA ASP A 187 1.96 -8.35 -6.65
C ASP A 187 2.70 -7.52 -7.71
N VAL A 188 3.70 -6.73 -7.30
CA VAL A 188 4.53 -5.92 -8.21
C VAL A 188 5.34 -6.82 -9.16
N VAL A 189 5.96 -7.87 -8.63
CA VAL A 189 6.68 -8.87 -9.45
C VAL A 189 5.76 -9.48 -10.50
N MET A 190 4.56 -9.90 -10.11
CA MET A 190 3.57 -10.43 -11.04
C MET A 190 3.14 -9.40 -12.10
N ALA A 191 2.91 -8.15 -11.69
CA ALA A 191 2.54 -7.07 -12.60
C ALA A 191 3.64 -6.74 -13.61
N LEU A 192 4.91 -6.84 -13.23
CA LEU A 192 6.06 -6.45 -14.04
C LEU A 192 6.74 -7.63 -14.75
N ARG A 193 6.13 -8.80 -14.74
CA ARG A 193 6.69 -9.97 -15.43
C ARG A 193 7.06 -9.63 -16.88
N GLY A 194 8.31 -9.88 -17.25
CA GLY A 194 8.87 -9.55 -18.58
C GLY A 194 9.30 -8.08 -18.75
N SER A 195 9.27 -7.28 -17.69
CA SER A 195 9.89 -5.96 -17.67
C SER A 195 11.38 -6.07 -17.34
N SER A 196 12.17 -5.09 -17.80
CA SER A 196 13.58 -4.93 -17.46
C SER A 196 13.84 -4.06 -16.24
N VAL A 197 12.79 -3.58 -15.56
CA VAL A 197 12.91 -2.77 -14.35
C VAL A 197 13.46 -3.62 -13.22
N GLU A 198 14.56 -3.19 -12.62
CA GLU A 198 15.10 -3.82 -11.43
C GLU A 198 14.18 -3.57 -10.23
N LEU A 199 13.90 -4.62 -9.44
CA LEU A 199 13.00 -4.55 -8.29
C LEU A 199 13.76 -4.73 -6.99
N LYS A 200 13.54 -3.82 -6.04
CA LYS A 200 14.07 -3.88 -4.67
C LYS A 200 12.92 -3.80 -3.67
N ASN A 201 12.92 -4.64 -2.66
CA ASN A 201 11.94 -4.62 -1.58
C ASN A 201 12.54 -4.01 -0.32
N VAL A 202 11.90 -2.98 0.20
CA VAL A 202 12.32 -2.30 1.43
C VAL A 202 11.23 -2.38 2.47
N ILE A 203 11.52 -3.04 3.58
CA ILE A 203 10.62 -3.12 4.73
C ILE A 203 11.05 -2.07 5.75
N GLY A 204 10.13 -1.16 6.09
CA GLY A 204 10.38 -0.10 7.06
C GLY A 204 9.15 0.24 7.90
N GLY A 205 9.36 0.88 9.05
CA GLY A 205 8.24 1.33 9.88
C GLY A 205 7.49 0.24 10.64
N LEU A 206 8.04 -0.98 10.75
CA LEU A 206 7.42 -2.07 11.51
C LEU A 206 7.28 -1.69 12.99
N GLY A 207 6.14 -2.05 13.59
CA GLY A 207 5.84 -1.75 15.00
C GLY A 207 5.75 -0.26 15.33
N GLY A 208 5.50 0.60 14.32
CA GLY A 208 5.40 2.04 14.52
C GLY A 208 6.76 2.77 14.54
N ARG A 209 7.87 2.11 14.16
CA ARG A 209 9.16 2.79 13.99
C ARG A 209 9.02 3.93 12.98
N ALA A 210 9.53 5.12 13.32
CA ALA A 210 9.41 6.30 12.48
C ALA A 210 10.08 6.08 11.11
N VAL A 211 9.35 6.40 10.04
CA VAL A 211 9.88 6.49 8.68
C VAL A 211 10.34 7.94 8.48
N THR A 212 11.64 8.16 8.36
CA THR A 212 12.21 9.50 8.25
C THR A 212 12.67 9.81 6.83
N LYS A 213 12.69 11.09 6.46
CA LYS A 213 13.28 11.54 5.19
C LYS A 213 14.73 11.07 5.04
N LYS A 214 15.50 11.11 6.13
CA LYS A 214 16.90 10.65 6.15
C LYS A 214 17.01 9.17 5.79
N SER A 215 16.15 8.32 6.36
CA SER A 215 16.13 6.88 6.07
C SER A 215 15.75 6.62 4.60
N ILE A 216 14.75 7.34 4.08
CA ILE A 216 14.35 7.23 2.66
C ILE A 216 15.48 7.67 1.73
N LYS A 217 16.13 8.81 2.01
CA LYS A 217 17.29 9.25 1.23
C LYS A 217 18.42 8.22 1.25
N GLY A 218 18.70 7.61 2.41
CA GLY A 218 19.69 6.55 2.55
C GLY A 218 19.40 5.34 1.66
N ILE A 219 18.14 4.91 1.58
CA ILE A 219 17.72 3.81 0.69
C ILE A 219 17.94 4.16 -0.77
N VAL A 220 17.55 5.37 -1.20
CA VAL A 220 17.75 5.81 -2.59
C VAL A 220 19.25 5.93 -2.93
N GLN A 221 20.06 6.47 -2.03
CA GLN A 221 21.51 6.54 -2.20
C GLN A 221 22.15 5.16 -2.29
N ALA A 222 21.68 4.19 -1.50
CA ALA A 222 22.14 2.81 -1.58
C ALA A 222 21.76 2.16 -2.93
N ALA A 223 20.57 2.45 -3.45
CA ALA A 223 20.15 1.99 -4.78
C ALA A 223 21.01 2.59 -5.90
N ILE A 224 21.32 3.91 -5.85
CA ILE A 224 22.20 4.57 -6.81
C ILE A 224 23.61 3.97 -6.79
N ALA A 225 24.10 3.60 -5.60
CA ALA A 225 25.43 3.01 -5.42
C ALA A 225 25.46 1.49 -5.69
N ASP A 226 24.36 0.89 -6.16
CA ASP A 226 24.19 -0.56 -6.35
C ASP A 226 24.54 -1.39 -5.10
N LYS A 227 24.14 -0.86 -3.93
CA LYS A 227 24.35 -1.47 -2.61
C LYS A 227 23.07 -1.87 -1.91
N LEU A 228 21.91 -1.62 -2.54
CA LEU A 228 20.62 -2.00 -1.99
C LEU A 228 20.35 -3.48 -2.29
N GLU A 229 20.21 -4.28 -1.25
CA GLU A 229 19.89 -5.70 -1.39
C GLU A 229 18.46 -5.88 -1.92
N ASP A 230 18.17 -7.06 -2.47
CA ASP A 230 16.85 -7.40 -3.01
C ASP A 230 15.74 -7.31 -1.95
N LEU A 231 16.07 -7.64 -0.70
CA LEU A 231 15.24 -7.44 0.47
C LEU A 231 16.05 -6.71 1.56
N THR A 232 15.68 -5.48 1.85
CA THR A 232 16.33 -4.64 2.85
C THR A 232 15.36 -4.27 3.97
N PHE A 233 15.82 -4.41 5.22
CA PHE A 233 15.11 -3.87 6.38
C PHE A 233 15.68 -2.49 6.72
N MET A 234 14.90 -1.46 6.48
CA MET A 234 15.30 -0.08 6.76
C MET A 234 15.46 0.15 8.27
N ASP A 235 16.56 0.81 8.66
CA ASP A 235 16.87 1.13 10.05
C ASP A 235 16.99 -0.10 10.97
N LEU A 236 17.39 -1.25 10.43
CA LEU A 236 17.65 -2.46 11.21
C LEU A 236 18.88 -2.27 12.11
N ASP A 237 18.77 -2.63 13.36
CA ASP A 237 19.92 -2.78 14.27
C ASP A 237 20.62 -4.12 14.01
N ALA A 238 21.49 -4.14 13.01
CA ALA A 238 22.18 -5.36 12.57
C ALA A 238 23.05 -5.97 13.68
N ASP A 239 23.64 -5.14 14.55
CA ASP A 239 24.45 -5.65 15.67
C ASP A 239 23.60 -6.34 16.73
N LEU A 240 22.42 -5.81 17.01
CA LEU A 240 21.48 -6.46 17.91
C LEU A 240 21.03 -7.82 17.34
N VAL A 241 20.65 -7.84 16.05
CA VAL A 241 20.23 -9.10 15.37
C VAL A 241 21.36 -10.13 15.40
N ARG A 242 22.58 -9.74 15.05
CA ARG A 242 23.74 -10.64 15.05
C ARG A 242 23.94 -11.25 16.43
N ARG A 243 23.97 -10.46 17.50
CA ARG A 243 24.10 -10.95 18.88
C ARG A 243 22.99 -11.93 19.25
N GLN A 244 21.74 -11.68 18.83
CA GLN A 244 20.64 -12.59 19.13
C GLN A 244 20.78 -13.92 18.38
N LEU A 245 21.20 -13.92 17.12
CA LEU A 245 21.45 -15.12 16.35
C LEU A 245 22.64 -15.95 16.90
N GLU A 246 23.69 -15.27 17.38
CA GLU A 246 24.83 -15.93 18.04
C GLU A 246 24.40 -16.60 19.36
N ARG A 247 23.60 -15.91 20.19
CA ARG A 247 23.03 -16.48 21.42
C ARG A 247 22.12 -17.68 21.14
N GLU A 248 21.29 -17.62 20.11
CA GLU A 248 20.42 -18.72 19.72
C GLU A 248 21.21 -19.99 19.37
N ARG A 249 22.39 -19.82 18.78
CA ARG A 249 23.27 -20.94 18.43
C ARG A 249 24.05 -21.53 19.60
N SER A 250 24.36 -20.72 20.62
CA SER A 250 25.28 -21.06 21.69
C SER A 250 24.61 -21.37 23.03
N GLU A 251 23.39 -20.88 23.27
CA GLU A 251 22.75 -20.92 24.58
C GLU A 251 21.37 -21.57 24.53
N HIS A 252 21.08 -22.49 25.48
CA HIS A 252 19.71 -22.85 25.80
C HIS A 252 19.02 -21.69 26.50
N ARG A 253 17.98 -21.15 25.91
CA ARG A 253 17.21 -20.01 26.45
C ARG A 253 16.00 -20.47 27.22
N CYS A 254 15.80 -19.85 28.39
CA CYS A 254 14.54 -19.82 29.08
C CYS A 254 13.80 -18.53 28.69
N GLY A 255 12.67 -18.64 27.99
CA GLY A 255 11.81 -17.51 27.67
C GLY A 255 11.87 -17.00 26.21
N PRO A 256 10.95 -16.10 25.85
CA PRO A 256 10.80 -15.59 24.49
C PRO A 256 11.98 -14.70 24.06
N VAL A 257 12.35 -14.78 22.78
CA VAL A 257 13.40 -13.94 22.16
C VAL A 257 13.10 -12.45 22.31
N ALA A 258 11.82 -12.06 22.23
CA ALA A 258 11.40 -10.66 22.36
C ALA A 258 11.80 -10.04 23.71
N GLU A 259 11.68 -10.77 24.82
CA GLU A 259 12.09 -10.29 26.15
C GLU A 259 13.60 -10.06 26.23
N SER A 260 14.40 -10.94 25.66
CA SER A 260 15.85 -10.78 25.57
C SER A 260 16.23 -9.52 24.76
N ILE A 261 15.55 -9.28 23.64
CA ILE A 261 15.75 -8.08 22.82
C ILE A 261 15.37 -6.81 23.61
N MET A 262 14.25 -6.82 24.31
CA MET A 262 13.80 -5.67 25.11
C MET A 262 14.77 -5.35 26.24
N HIS A 263 15.31 -6.38 26.88
CA HIS A 263 16.37 -6.20 27.91
C HIS A 263 17.61 -5.53 27.31
N ASP A 264 18.13 -6.03 26.19
CA ASP A 264 19.32 -5.49 25.54
C ASP A 264 19.13 -4.01 25.10
N VAL A 265 17.95 -3.66 24.60
CA VAL A 265 17.59 -2.29 24.24
C VAL A 265 17.55 -1.38 25.48
N ALA A 266 16.95 -1.84 26.58
CA ALA A 266 16.87 -1.08 27.82
C ALA A 266 18.26 -0.81 28.44
N VAL A 267 19.15 -1.80 28.43
CA VAL A 267 20.53 -1.64 28.91
C VAL A 267 21.30 -0.63 28.06
N ARG A 268 21.18 -0.70 26.73
CA ARG A 268 21.83 0.25 25.82
C ARG A 268 21.36 1.69 26.02
N ASN A 269 20.06 1.89 26.24
CA ASN A 269 19.51 3.22 26.45
C ASN A 269 19.99 3.83 27.77
N ARG A 270 20.12 3.03 28.85
CA ARG A 270 20.72 3.48 30.14
C ARG A 270 22.19 3.84 30.04
N ALA A 271 22.93 3.18 29.15
CA ALA A 271 24.34 3.48 28.93
C ALA A 271 24.60 4.74 28.07
N ARG A 272 23.56 5.28 27.43
CA ARG A 272 23.62 6.50 26.60
C ARG A 272 23.07 7.74 27.31
N SER A 273 22.33 7.57 28.40
CA SER A 273 21.85 8.62 29.30
C SER A 273 22.88 8.93 30.40
#